data_1f89fb6c9972684006d0bc5481f54616
#
_entry.id   1f89fb6c9972684006d0bc5481f54616
#
_cell.length_a   1.000
_cell.length_b   1.000
_cell.length_c   1.000
_cell.angle_alpha   90.00
_cell.angle_beta   90.00
_cell.angle_gamma   90.00
#
_symmetry.space_group_name_H-M   'P 1'
#
loop_
_entity.id
_entity.type
_entity.pdbx_description
1 polymer ?
#
loop_
_entity_poly.entity_id
_entity_poly.type
_entity_poly.pdbx_seq_one_letter_code
_entity_poly.pdbx_strand_id
1 'polypeptide(L)'
;MTPPPPINREQVEVLTSLLDSKGLDAGDLVDAIKMLADAKEKAGKVPAPDELGMKVYGDKEFLYAGFTDAWVYRNNKTQSRNYYLRVKEKGKSPYVKSLDTADRSEALVRGRLLYQEVKGKLARGEKSRSLVTYKLIEKYLKNEEKKITNMPKAGITSGTYKAKKTYLRLWQEFIDEKKLGNKPIEQIPTDVGKEFAYWMLSKEKRYYKDRSWSHEYINAAIVEIKGMYHKYAEENRYITQMNIPKFERLRVQPDKAIKRDLLTEEEWLKVTLYMRTNAYLKPDGRTPLEECKRRIFREYMLIAYNTGARPNELLTMTWGDIRINPQDTEENQKVMRLMKVRAENAKTG
;
A
#
# COMPACT_ATOMS: atom_id res chain seq x y z
N MET A 1 -6.02 -37.38 43.89
CA MET A 1 -4.66 -37.46 43.36
C MET A 1 -4.24 -38.90 43.50
N THR A 2 -4.20 -39.67 42.43
CA THR A 2 -3.62 -41.02 42.39
C THR A 2 -2.09 -40.92 42.38
N PRO A 3 -1.38 -41.69 43.21
CA PRO A 3 0.08 -41.67 43.24
C PRO A 3 0.62 -42.16 41.90
N PRO A 4 1.81 -41.62 41.46
CA PRO A 4 2.42 -42.03 40.20
C PRO A 4 2.74 -43.53 40.23
N PRO A 5 2.68 -44.21 39.08
CA PRO A 5 2.96 -45.65 39.04
C PRO A 5 4.42 -45.88 39.46
N PRO A 6 4.71 -46.99 40.20
CA PRO A 6 6.06 -47.31 40.67
C PRO A 6 6.97 -47.52 39.47
N ILE A 7 8.23 -47.02 39.58
CA ILE A 7 9.27 -47.19 38.58
C ILE A 7 9.57 -48.70 38.47
N ASN A 8 9.46 -49.23 37.27
CA ASN A 8 9.67 -50.65 37.01
C ASN A 8 11.20 -51.01 37.15
N ARG A 9 11.48 -52.17 37.72
CA ARG A 9 12.83 -52.63 38.02
C ARG A 9 13.76 -52.68 36.79
N GLU A 10 13.20 -53.02 35.60
CA GLU A 10 13.89 -52.97 34.33
C GLU A 10 14.36 -51.56 33.94
N GLN A 11 13.55 -50.53 34.26
CA GLN A 11 13.93 -49.13 34.00
C GLN A 11 15.08 -48.67 34.89
N VAL A 12 15.15 -49.17 36.11
CA VAL A 12 16.26 -48.89 37.04
C VAL A 12 17.54 -49.56 36.56
N GLU A 13 17.48 -50.82 36.08
CA GLU A 13 18.64 -51.56 35.55
C GLU A 13 19.20 -50.93 34.28
N VAL A 14 18.35 -50.46 33.35
CA VAL A 14 18.78 -49.75 32.13
C VAL A 14 19.43 -48.41 32.48
N LEU A 15 18.91 -47.68 33.44
CA LEU A 15 19.48 -46.41 33.89
C LEU A 15 20.82 -46.62 34.57
N THR A 16 20.95 -47.68 35.41
CA THR A 16 22.22 -48.01 36.09
C THR A 16 23.30 -48.43 35.09
N SER A 17 22.95 -49.25 34.10
CA SER A 17 23.90 -49.66 33.06
C SER A 17 24.35 -48.49 32.14
N LEU A 18 23.50 -47.51 31.94
CA LEU A 18 23.81 -46.27 31.18
C LEU A 18 24.73 -45.33 31.99
N LEU A 19 24.60 -45.29 33.30
CA LEU A 19 25.45 -44.50 34.21
C LEU A 19 26.86 -45.10 34.32
N ASP A 20 26.94 -46.41 34.47
CA ASP A 20 28.22 -47.12 34.53
C ASP A 20 29.02 -46.99 33.21
N SER A 21 28.32 -46.95 32.07
CA SER A 21 28.95 -46.78 30.76
C SER A 21 29.49 -45.37 30.50
N LYS A 22 29.06 -44.35 31.25
CA LYS A 22 29.46 -42.95 31.08
C LYS A 22 30.23 -42.33 32.27
N GLY A 23 30.47 -43.11 33.32
CA GLY A 23 31.25 -42.65 34.47
C GLY A 23 30.58 -41.55 35.30
N LEU A 24 29.23 -41.51 35.29
CA LEU A 24 28.42 -40.54 36.05
C LEU A 24 28.11 -41.10 37.43
N ASP A 25 28.16 -40.27 38.47
CA ASP A 25 27.90 -40.70 39.85
C ASP A 25 26.39 -40.62 40.22
N ALA A 26 26.04 -41.15 41.41
CA ALA A 26 24.68 -41.15 41.90
C ALA A 26 24.09 -39.70 42.12
N GLY A 27 24.97 -38.72 42.30
CA GLY A 27 24.60 -37.31 42.46
C GLY A 27 24.10 -36.72 41.14
N ASP A 28 24.77 -37.02 40.03
CA ASP A 28 24.41 -36.59 38.69
C ASP A 28 23.04 -37.17 38.28
N LEU A 29 22.68 -38.36 38.74
CA LEU A 29 21.36 -38.97 38.52
C LEU A 29 20.27 -38.22 39.25
N VAL A 30 20.52 -37.82 40.50
CA VAL A 30 19.52 -37.07 41.29
C VAL A 30 19.28 -35.71 40.67
N ASP A 31 20.32 -35.05 40.17
CA ASP A 31 20.19 -33.75 39.49
C ASP A 31 19.53 -33.87 38.12
N ALA A 32 19.82 -34.95 37.36
CA ALA A 32 19.11 -35.22 36.10
C ALA A 32 17.60 -35.53 36.32
N ILE A 33 17.28 -36.28 37.40
CA ILE A 33 15.89 -36.58 37.79
C ILE A 33 15.20 -35.30 38.26
N LYS A 34 15.83 -34.40 39.01
CA LYS A 34 15.29 -33.09 39.38
C LYS A 34 15.08 -32.21 38.16
N MET A 35 16.04 -32.15 37.24
CA MET A 35 15.85 -31.40 35.98
C MET A 35 14.71 -31.94 35.12
N LEU A 36 14.52 -33.26 35.08
CA LEU A 36 13.40 -33.90 34.38
C LEU A 36 12.05 -33.64 35.10
N ALA A 37 12.05 -33.60 36.43
CA ALA A 37 10.85 -33.25 37.21
C ALA A 37 10.50 -31.79 37.03
N ASP A 38 11.44 -30.86 37.08
CA ASP A 38 11.25 -29.44 36.83
C ASP A 38 10.85 -29.16 35.37
N ALA A 39 11.40 -29.91 34.42
CA ALA A 39 11.01 -29.84 33.03
C ALA A 39 9.57 -30.36 32.80
N LYS A 40 9.16 -31.39 33.56
CA LYS A 40 7.81 -31.94 33.53
C LYS A 40 6.81 -31.00 34.21
N GLU A 41 7.21 -30.34 35.29
CA GLU A 41 6.38 -29.34 35.97
C GLU A 41 6.24 -28.07 35.15
N LYS A 42 7.30 -27.63 34.44
CA LYS A 42 7.20 -26.53 33.43
C LYS A 42 6.44 -26.93 32.16
N ALA A 43 6.49 -28.20 31.78
CA ALA A 43 5.66 -28.74 30.68
C ALA A 43 4.19 -28.97 31.10
N GLY A 44 3.91 -29.10 32.39
CA GLY A 44 2.59 -29.34 32.97
C GLY A 44 1.69 -28.11 33.08
N LYS A 45 2.15 -26.91 32.77
CA LYS A 45 1.26 -25.76 32.54
C LYS A 45 0.72 -25.76 31.11
N VAL A 46 -0.03 -26.80 30.78
CA VAL A 46 -1.02 -26.74 29.70
C VAL A 46 -2.07 -25.73 30.15
N PRO A 47 -2.34 -24.64 29.41
CA PRO A 47 -3.48 -23.77 29.74
C PRO A 47 -4.73 -24.65 29.77
N ALA A 48 -5.58 -24.39 30.77
CA ALA A 48 -6.84 -25.10 31.00
C ALA A 48 -7.61 -25.25 29.66
N PRO A 49 -8.25 -26.41 29.41
CA PRO A 49 -9.08 -26.58 28.22
C PRO A 49 -10.16 -25.51 28.27
N ASP A 50 -10.28 -24.71 27.18
CA ASP A 50 -11.43 -23.86 26.98
C ASP A 50 -12.69 -24.70 27.24
N GLU A 51 -13.69 -24.15 27.91
CA GLU A 51 -14.91 -24.81 28.39
C GLU A 51 -15.75 -25.56 27.31
N LEU A 52 -15.27 -25.62 26.08
CA LEU A 52 -15.88 -26.33 24.93
C LEU A 52 -15.08 -27.56 24.44
N GLY A 53 -14.02 -27.98 25.11
CA GLY A 53 -13.35 -29.28 24.89
C GLY A 53 -12.84 -29.61 23.50
N MET A 54 -12.96 -28.75 22.50
CA MET A 54 -12.46 -28.97 21.16
C MET A 54 -11.01 -28.47 21.01
N LYS A 55 -10.07 -29.38 20.88
CA LYS A 55 -8.70 -29.02 20.45
C LYS A 55 -8.77 -28.29 19.10
N VAL A 56 -8.29 -27.04 19.06
CA VAL A 56 -8.25 -26.22 17.83
C VAL A 56 -7.50 -26.91 16.69
N TYR A 57 -6.53 -27.74 17.05
CA TYR A 57 -5.67 -28.46 16.12
C TYR A 57 -5.98 -29.95 16.19
N GLY A 58 -6.71 -30.46 15.20
CA GLY A 58 -6.85 -31.91 14.95
C GLY A 58 -5.66 -32.43 14.15
N ASP A 59 -5.36 -33.70 14.28
CA ASP A 59 -4.33 -34.42 13.46
C ASP A 59 -3.02 -33.65 13.27
N LYS A 60 -2.50 -33.08 14.37
CA LYS A 60 -1.26 -32.29 14.33
C LYS A 60 -0.05 -33.20 14.11
N GLU A 61 0.72 -32.93 13.05
CA GLU A 61 1.93 -33.67 12.71
C GLU A 61 3.06 -32.73 12.32
N PHE A 62 4.25 -32.93 12.90
CA PHE A 62 5.44 -32.15 12.54
C PHE A 62 6.02 -32.63 11.21
N LEU A 63 6.49 -31.68 10.37
CA LEU A 63 7.02 -31.99 9.03
C LEU A 63 8.32 -32.78 9.06
N TYR A 64 9.14 -32.56 10.07
CA TYR A 64 10.45 -33.21 10.24
C TYR A 64 10.63 -33.61 11.70
N ALA A 65 11.24 -34.79 11.93
CA ALA A 65 11.57 -35.25 13.25
C ALA A 65 12.60 -34.30 13.91
N GLY A 66 12.34 -33.92 15.16
CA GLY A 66 13.20 -32.99 15.90
C GLY A 66 12.99 -31.51 15.63
N PHE A 67 12.20 -31.13 14.63
CA PHE A 67 11.87 -29.74 14.35
C PHE A 67 10.46 -29.40 14.82
N THR A 68 10.32 -28.36 15.65
CA THR A 68 9.03 -27.95 16.23
C THR A 68 8.52 -26.62 15.67
N ASP A 69 9.17 -26.12 14.62
CA ASP A 69 8.87 -24.81 14.02
C ASP A 69 7.80 -24.90 12.92
N ALA A 70 7.50 -26.10 12.39
CA ALA A 70 6.49 -26.30 11.38
C ALA A 70 5.72 -27.62 11.55
N TRP A 71 4.40 -27.55 11.36
CA TRP A 71 3.54 -28.73 11.41
C TRP A 71 2.31 -28.57 10.51
N VAL A 72 1.77 -29.70 10.10
CA VAL A 72 0.51 -29.82 9.40
C VAL A 72 -0.58 -30.17 10.42
N TYR A 73 -1.78 -29.67 10.24
CA TYR A 73 -2.92 -29.90 11.14
C TYR A 73 -4.25 -29.70 10.43
N ARG A 74 -5.32 -30.29 10.96
CA ARG A 74 -6.71 -29.93 10.62
C ARG A 74 -7.22 -28.86 11.57
N ASN A 75 -7.96 -27.88 11.04
CA ASN A 75 -8.58 -26.85 11.84
C ASN A 75 -9.99 -27.27 12.24
N ASN A 76 -10.18 -27.70 13.49
CA ASN A 76 -11.47 -28.18 13.99
C ASN A 76 -12.53 -27.07 14.17
N LYS A 77 -12.12 -25.80 14.10
CA LYS A 77 -13.02 -24.65 14.14
C LYS A 77 -13.66 -24.32 12.77
N THR A 78 -13.22 -24.94 11.71
CA THR A 78 -13.74 -24.73 10.35
C THR A 78 -14.40 -25.99 9.82
N GLN A 79 -15.43 -25.84 9.00
CA GLN A 79 -16.08 -26.96 8.32
C GLN A 79 -15.19 -27.58 7.20
N SER A 80 -14.05 -26.98 6.92
CA SER A 80 -13.12 -27.44 5.91
C SER A 80 -12.39 -28.71 6.40
N ARG A 81 -12.45 -29.77 5.59
CA ARG A 81 -11.71 -31.01 5.84
C ARG A 81 -10.22 -30.90 5.45
N ASN A 82 -9.78 -29.80 4.87
CA ASN A 82 -8.43 -29.62 4.38
C ASN A 82 -7.41 -29.50 5.52
N TYR A 83 -6.21 -29.96 5.25
CA TYR A 83 -5.06 -29.74 6.11
C TYR A 83 -4.48 -28.33 5.90
N TYR A 84 -3.84 -27.80 6.94
CA TYR A 84 -3.18 -26.50 6.98
C TYR A 84 -1.73 -26.67 7.41
N LEU A 85 -0.83 -25.94 6.75
CA LEU A 85 0.54 -25.77 7.21
C LEU A 85 0.61 -24.61 8.18
N ARG A 86 1.30 -24.78 9.29
CA ARG A 86 1.66 -23.70 10.22
C ARG A 86 3.17 -23.69 10.43
N VAL A 87 3.79 -22.53 10.17
CA VAL A 87 5.24 -22.30 10.40
C VAL A 87 5.37 -21.21 11.45
N LYS A 88 6.16 -21.47 12.51
CA LYS A 88 6.50 -20.48 13.51
C LYS A 88 7.59 -19.56 12.97
N GLU A 89 7.39 -18.25 13.12
CA GLU A 89 8.42 -17.24 12.87
C GLU A 89 8.77 -16.57 14.20
N LYS A 90 10.07 -16.51 14.52
CA LYS A 90 10.53 -15.90 15.77
C LYS A 90 10.14 -14.42 15.80
N GLY A 91 9.41 -14.00 16.84
CA GLY A 91 8.99 -12.60 17.01
C GLY A 91 7.87 -12.12 16.09
N LYS A 92 7.22 -13.01 15.31
CA LYS A 92 6.12 -12.66 14.38
C LYS A 92 4.95 -13.61 14.54
N SER A 93 3.79 -13.20 14.00
CA SER A 93 2.65 -14.08 13.89
C SER A 93 2.96 -15.26 12.97
N PRO A 94 2.57 -16.51 13.34
CA PRO A 94 2.91 -17.69 12.56
C PRO A 94 2.32 -17.62 11.14
N TYR A 95 3.07 -18.12 10.16
CA TYR A 95 2.57 -18.33 8.81
C TYR A 95 1.60 -19.50 8.80
N VAL A 96 0.40 -19.31 8.25
CA VAL A 96 -0.63 -20.36 8.12
C VAL A 96 -1.19 -20.31 6.70
N LYS A 97 -1.25 -21.49 6.05
CA LYS A 97 -1.84 -21.63 4.70
C LYS A 97 -2.53 -22.99 4.55
N SER A 98 -3.69 -23.02 3.85
CA SER A 98 -4.33 -24.27 3.44
C SER A 98 -3.45 -25.01 2.46
N LEU A 99 -3.46 -26.35 2.55
CA LEU A 99 -2.75 -27.23 1.63
C LEU A 99 -3.68 -27.77 0.54
N ASP A 100 -4.95 -27.40 0.59
CA ASP A 100 -6.02 -27.73 -0.38
C ASP A 100 -6.13 -29.24 -0.66
N THR A 101 -5.93 -30.04 0.38
CA THR A 101 -6.11 -31.49 0.38
C THR A 101 -6.63 -31.97 1.72
N ALA A 102 -7.45 -33.01 1.69
CA ALA A 102 -7.95 -33.74 2.86
C ALA A 102 -7.15 -35.03 3.14
N ASP A 103 -6.28 -35.44 2.20
CA ASP A 103 -5.38 -36.57 2.36
C ASP A 103 -4.16 -36.20 3.20
N ARG A 104 -3.83 -37.03 4.19
CA ARG A 104 -2.72 -36.81 5.12
C ARG A 104 -1.36 -36.92 4.44
N SER A 105 -1.18 -37.92 3.59
CA SER A 105 0.09 -38.19 2.93
C SER A 105 0.44 -37.06 1.95
N GLU A 106 -0.56 -36.68 1.18
CA GLU A 106 -0.43 -35.53 0.25
C GLU A 106 -0.18 -34.23 1.02
N ALA A 107 -0.86 -34.01 2.14
CA ALA A 107 -0.67 -32.83 2.97
C ALA A 107 0.76 -32.72 3.51
N LEU A 108 1.38 -33.81 3.91
CA LEU A 108 2.78 -33.82 4.35
C LEU A 108 3.75 -33.48 3.21
N VAL A 109 3.53 -34.03 2.02
CA VAL A 109 4.35 -33.68 0.84
C VAL A 109 4.22 -32.20 0.47
N ARG A 110 2.98 -31.72 0.30
CA ARG A 110 2.71 -30.30 0.00
C ARG A 110 3.22 -29.38 1.12
N GLY A 111 3.06 -29.80 2.37
CA GLY A 111 3.55 -29.09 3.54
C GLY A 111 5.06 -28.90 3.54
N ARG A 112 5.83 -29.96 3.20
CA ARG A 112 7.29 -29.89 3.11
C ARG A 112 7.76 -28.97 1.99
N LEU A 113 7.15 -29.04 0.80
CA LEU A 113 7.45 -28.15 -0.32
C LEU A 113 7.20 -26.68 0.04
N LEU A 114 6.02 -26.39 0.61
CA LEU A 114 5.66 -25.04 1.03
C LEU A 114 6.53 -24.52 2.17
N TYR A 115 6.93 -25.38 3.10
CA TYR A 115 7.86 -25.03 4.18
C TYR A 115 9.23 -24.61 3.63
N GLN A 116 9.77 -25.36 2.66
CA GLN A 116 11.03 -25.01 2.00
C GLN A 116 10.94 -23.67 1.26
N GLU A 117 9.81 -23.42 0.57
CA GLU A 117 9.55 -22.13 -0.09
C GLU A 117 9.56 -20.97 0.95
N VAL A 118 8.82 -21.13 2.04
CA VAL A 118 8.74 -20.12 3.12
C VAL A 118 10.11 -19.89 3.75
N LYS A 119 10.88 -20.96 4.04
CA LYS A 119 12.24 -20.83 4.58
C LYS A 119 13.18 -20.16 3.59
N GLY A 120 13.08 -20.49 2.30
CA GLY A 120 13.87 -19.83 1.25
C GLY A 120 13.56 -18.32 1.18
N LYS A 121 12.29 -17.91 1.26
CA LYS A 121 11.89 -16.49 1.34
C LYS A 121 12.49 -15.82 2.58
N LEU A 122 12.36 -16.44 3.73
CA LEU A 122 12.91 -15.90 4.99
C LEU A 122 14.44 -15.79 4.95
N ALA A 123 15.14 -16.74 4.35
CA ALA A 123 16.60 -16.72 4.19
C ALA A 123 17.04 -15.56 3.28
N ARG A 124 16.25 -15.20 2.25
CA ARG A 124 16.48 -14.01 1.42
C ARG A 124 16.01 -12.72 2.09
N GLY A 125 15.50 -12.80 3.32
CA GLY A 125 14.98 -11.66 4.07
C GLY A 125 13.63 -11.13 3.58
N GLU A 126 12.91 -11.89 2.74
CA GLU A 126 11.58 -11.58 2.28
C GLU A 126 10.52 -11.86 3.36
N LYS A 127 9.31 -11.29 3.19
CA LYS A 127 8.19 -11.64 4.07
C LYS A 127 7.59 -12.98 3.66
N SER A 128 7.29 -13.81 4.66
CA SER A 128 6.66 -15.12 4.47
C SER A 128 5.27 -15.04 3.82
N ARG A 129 4.55 -13.93 4.08
CA ARG A 129 3.20 -13.71 3.54
C ARG A 129 3.25 -12.86 2.29
N SER A 130 2.83 -13.45 1.20
CA SER A 130 2.60 -12.76 -0.06
C SER A 130 1.39 -11.84 0.03
N LEU A 131 1.43 -10.71 -0.68
CA LEU A 131 0.30 -9.81 -0.83
C LEU A 131 -0.35 -10.01 -2.20
N VAL A 132 -1.63 -9.77 -2.29
CA VAL A 132 -2.35 -9.55 -3.56
C VAL A 132 -2.36 -8.07 -3.92
N THR A 133 -2.56 -7.74 -5.19
CA THR A 133 -2.42 -6.37 -5.70
C THR A 133 -3.25 -5.36 -4.93
N TYR A 134 -4.53 -5.64 -4.65
CA TYR A 134 -5.39 -4.70 -3.93
C TYR A 134 -4.89 -4.40 -2.50
N LYS A 135 -4.36 -5.42 -1.79
CA LYS A 135 -3.76 -5.21 -0.45
C LYS A 135 -2.46 -4.42 -0.49
N LEU A 136 -1.68 -4.59 -1.57
CA LEU A 136 -0.49 -3.78 -1.77
C LEU A 136 -0.88 -2.31 -1.98
N ILE A 137 -1.86 -2.05 -2.86
CA ILE A 137 -2.39 -0.71 -3.14
C ILE A 137 -2.92 -0.06 -1.85
N GLU A 138 -3.75 -0.78 -1.08
CA GLU A 138 -4.30 -0.28 0.19
C GLU A 138 -3.18 0.15 1.15
N LYS A 139 -2.18 -0.72 1.36
CA LYS A 139 -1.05 -0.43 2.24
C LYS A 139 -0.20 0.74 1.75
N TYR A 140 0.04 0.80 0.46
CA TYR A 140 0.79 1.90 -0.15
C TYR A 140 0.05 3.23 0.01
N LEU A 141 -1.24 3.28 -0.33
CA LEU A 141 -2.06 4.47 -0.16
C LEU A 141 -2.13 4.94 1.29
N LYS A 142 -2.27 4.02 2.25
CA LYS A 142 -2.22 4.34 3.68
C LYS A 142 -0.87 4.92 4.12
N ASN A 143 0.22 4.50 3.47
CA ASN A 143 1.55 5.07 3.70
C ASN A 143 1.67 6.47 3.06
N GLU A 144 1.17 6.67 1.84
CA GLU A 144 1.18 7.96 1.15
C GLU A 144 0.26 8.99 1.83
N GLU A 145 -0.87 8.55 2.39
CA GLU A 145 -1.80 9.41 3.14
C GLU A 145 -1.13 10.12 4.31
N LYS A 146 -0.21 9.43 5.00
CA LYS A 146 0.57 10.02 6.11
C LYS A 146 1.51 11.14 5.66
N LYS A 147 1.82 11.21 4.37
CA LYS A 147 2.70 12.22 3.78
C LYS A 147 1.96 13.47 3.32
N ILE A 148 0.61 13.49 3.46
CA ILE A 148 -0.20 14.65 3.05
C ILE A 148 0.12 15.81 3.98
N THR A 149 0.53 16.93 3.39
CA THR A 149 0.84 18.16 4.12
C THR A 149 0.55 19.37 3.25
N ASN A 150 0.27 20.48 3.91
CA ASN A 150 0.17 21.79 3.25
C ASN A 150 1.51 22.54 3.25
N MET A 151 2.56 21.97 3.87
CA MET A 151 3.89 22.59 3.90
C MET A 151 4.60 22.33 2.56
N PRO A 152 5.13 23.36 1.90
CA PRO A 152 5.91 23.21 0.67
C PRO A 152 7.11 22.27 0.87
N LYS A 153 7.32 21.37 -0.06
CA LYS A 153 8.47 20.42 -0.08
C LYS A 153 8.54 19.42 1.08
N ALA A 154 7.61 19.46 2.05
CA ALA A 154 7.61 18.54 3.20
C ALA A 154 6.87 17.22 2.96
N GLY A 155 6.14 17.10 1.85
CA GLY A 155 5.35 15.91 1.52
C GLY A 155 4.56 16.06 0.23
N ILE A 156 3.37 15.47 0.19
CA ILE A 156 2.48 15.52 -0.99
C ILE A 156 1.22 16.31 -0.70
N THR A 157 0.65 16.94 -1.72
CA THR A 157 -0.63 17.63 -1.59
C THR A 157 -1.81 16.63 -1.64
N SER A 158 -2.97 17.02 -1.12
CA SER A 158 -4.22 16.26 -1.24
C SER A 158 -4.58 15.97 -2.70
N GLY A 159 -4.32 16.92 -3.63
CA GLY A 159 -4.51 16.73 -5.06
C GLY A 159 -3.61 15.63 -5.62
N THR A 160 -2.34 15.63 -5.26
CA THR A 160 -1.38 14.58 -5.64
C THR A 160 -1.83 13.22 -5.13
N TYR A 161 -2.27 13.13 -3.87
CA TYR A 161 -2.78 11.87 -3.30
C TYR A 161 -4.01 11.34 -4.07
N LYS A 162 -4.96 12.23 -4.43
CA LYS A 162 -6.12 11.85 -5.25
C LYS A 162 -5.72 11.32 -6.62
N ALA A 163 -4.72 11.93 -7.27
CA ALA A 163 -4.19 11.46 -8.55
C ALA A 163 -3.56 10.06 -8.41
N LYS A 164 -2.71 9.84 -7.39
CA LYS A 164 -2.12 8.53 -7.08
C LYS A 164 -3.20 7.46 -6.91
N LYS A 165 -4.23 7.73 -6.12
CA LYS A 165 -5.37 6.83 -5.92
C LYS A 165 -6.05 6.46 -7.24
N THR A 166 -6.21 7.43 -8.15
CA THR A 166 -6.81 7.18 -9.47
C THR A 166 -5.93 6.29 -10.34
N TYR A 167 -4.61 6.54 -10.39
CA TYR A 167 -3.68 5.72 -11.16
C TYR A 167 -3.61 4.27 -10.68
N LEU A 168 -3.59 4.08 -9.36
CA LEU A 168 -3.54 2.75 -8.77
C LEU A 168 -4.86 1.98 -8.93
N ARG A 169 -6.00 2.69 -8.97
CA ARG A 169 -7.28 2.07 -9.32
C ARG A 169 -7.29 1.54 -10.75
N LEU A 170 -6.75 2.30 -11.71
CA LEU A 170 -6.64 1.85 -13.10
C LEU A 170 -5.75 0.61 -13.23
N TRP A 171 -4.67 0.53 -12.45
CA TRP A 171 -3.84 -0.66 -12.36
C TRP A 171 -4.61 -1.86 -11.80
N GLN A 172 -5.39 -1.65 -10.74
CA GLN A 172 -6.23 -2.71 -10.16
C GLN A 172 -7.25 -3.22 -11.18
N GLU A 173 -7.97 -2.32 -11.87
CA GLU A 173 -8.94 -2.67 -12.91
C GLU A 173 -8.30 -3.52 -14.03
N PHE A 174 -7.09 -3.14 -14.48
CA PHE A 174 -6.34 -3.92 -15.46
C PHE A 174 -5.97 -5.32 -14.98
N ILE A 175 -5.45 -5.43 -13.77
CA ILE A 175 -5.05 -6.71 -13.16
C ILE A 175 -6.26 -7.63 -12.97
N ASP A 176 -7.41 -7.08 -12.60
CA ASP A 176 -8.66 -7.83 -12.42
C ASP A 176 -9.21 -8.34 -13.76
N GLU A 177 -9.17 -7.53 -14.82
CA GLU A 177 -9.55 -7.96 -16.18
C GLU A 177 -8.65 -9.10 -16.70
N LYS A 178 -7.36 -9.07 -16.34
CA LYS A 178 -6.42 -10.16 -16.63
C LYS A 178 -6.61 -11.39 -15.73
N LYS A 179 -7.57 -11.38 -14.80
CA LYS A 179 -7.83 -12.44 -13.80
C LYS A 179 -6.62 -12.72 -12.90
N LEU A 180 -5.79 -11.72 -12.67
CA LEU A 180 -4.59 -11.79 -11.83
C LEU A 180 -4.79 -11.18 -10.43
N GLY A 181 -5.92 -10.52 -10.17
CA GLY A 181 -6.18 -9.76 -8.93
C GLY A 181 -6.08 -10.59 -7.65
N ASN A 182 -6.44 -11.87 -7.71
CA ASN A 182 -6.35 -12.79 -6.57
C ASN A 182 -4.98 -13.50 -6.45
N LYS A 183 -4.09 -13.33 -7.43
CA LYS A 183 -2.76 -13.94 -7.35
C LYS A 183 -1.83 -13.12 -6.46
N PRO A 184 -0.90 -13.77 -5.76
CA PRO A 184 0.20 -13.08 -5.10
C PRO A 184 0.97 -12.18 -6.07
N ILE A 185 1.39 -10.99 -5.63
CA ILE A 185 2.12 -10.04 -6.48
C ILE A 185 3.40 -10.63 -7.10
N GLU A 186 4.03 -11.59 -6.45
CA GLU A 186 5.22 -12.30 -6.91
C GLU A 186 4.92 -13.28 -8.06
N GLN A 187 3.65 -13.68 -8.24
CA GLN A 187 3.18 -14.59 -9.27
C GLN A 187 2.57 -13.85 -10.46
N ILE A 188 2.54 -12.53 -10.44
CA ILE A 188 2.14 -11.73 -11.59
C ILE A 188 3.27 -11.78 -12.61
N PRO A 189 3.00 -12.20 -13.87
CA PRO A 189 4.02 -12.23 -14.90
C PRO A 189 4.67 -10.85 -15.09
N THR A 190 5.98 -10.81 -15.21
CA THR A 190 6.71 -9.54 -15.32
C THR A 190 6.35 -8.75 -16.58
N ASP A 191 5.92 -9.43 -17.64
CA ASP A 191 5.57 -8.78 -18.92
C ASP A 191 4.20 -8.09 -18.90
N VAL A 192 3.34 -8.44 -17.94
CA VAL A 192 1.99 -7.83 -17.80
C VAL A 192 2.04 -6.30 -17.71
N GLY A 193 3.09 -5.76 -17.09
CA GLY A 193 3.24 -4.31 -17.00
C GLY A 193 3.42 -3.61 -18.35
N LYS A 194 3.95 -4.28 -19.37
CA LYS A 194 4.10 -3.72 -20.73
C LYS A 194 2.73 -3.56 -21.40
N GLU A 195 1.81 -4.49 -21.16
CA GLU A 195 0.47 -4.48 -21.74
C GLU A 195 -0.41 -3.36 -21.16
N PHE A 196 -0.10 -2.85 -19.97
CA PHE A 196 -0.90 -1.83 -19.30
C PHE A 196 -1.06 -0.55 -20.12
N ALA A 197 0.01 -0.10 -20.76
CA ALA A 197 -0.02 1.11 -21.58
C ALA A 197 -0.99 0.96 -22.77
N TYR A 198 -0.95 -0.18 -23.46
CA TYR A 198 -1.83 -0.47 -24.58
C TYR A 198 -3.29 -0.67 -24.14
N TRP A 199 -3.49 -1.31 -22.99
CA TRP A 199 -4.80 -1.43 -22.38
C TRP A 199 -5.40 -0.06 -22.07
N MET A 200 -4.61 0.88 -21.53
CA MET A 200 -5.05 2.25 -21.29
C MET A 200 -5.42 2.99 -22.57
N LEU A 201 -4.68 2.77 -23.66
CA LEU A 201 -4.99 3.37 -24.96
C LEU A 201 -6.30 2.84 -25.55
N SER A 202 -6.62 1.57 -25.33
CA SER A 202 -7.85 0.93 -25.81
C SER A 202 -9.09 1.30 -25.00
N LYS A 203 -8.91 1.84 -23.78
CA LYS A 203 -10.03 2.24 -22.90
C LYS A 203 -10.52 3.64 -23.23
N GLU A 204 -11.81 3.76 -23.43
CA GLU A 204 -12.47 5.05 -23.52
C GLU A 204 -12.50 5.75 -22.16
N LYS A 205 -12.42 7.07 -22.16
CA LYS A 205 -12.61 7.84 -20.93
C LYS A 205 -14.06 7.75 -20.48
N ARG A 206 -14.27 7.51 -19.19
CA ARG A 206 -15.59 7.33 -18.59
C ARG A 206 -16.61 8.45 -18.92
N TYR A 207 -16.10 9.68 -19.08
CA TYR A 207 -16.93 10.87 -19.34
C TYR A 207 -16.77 11.45 -20.76
N TYR A 208 -15.84 10.92 -21.56
CA TYR A 208 -15.54 11.40 -22.91
C TYR A 208 -15.34 10.19 -23.81
N LYS A 209 -16.43 9.61 -24.29
CA LYS A 209 -16.43 8.35 -25.03
C LYS A 209 -15.53 8.35 -26.28
N ASP A 210 -15.33 9.53 -26.89
CA ASP A 210 -14.56 9.66 -28.13
C ASP A 210 -13.07 10.06 -27.89
N ARG A 211 -12.59 10.04 -26.65
CA ARG A 211 -11.23 10.48 -26.33
C ARG A 211 -10.41 9.40 -25.63
N SER A 212 -9.33 8.99 -26.26
CA SER A 212 -8.29 8.18 -25.63
C SER A 212 -7.56 8.94 -24.55
N TRP A 213 -6.87 8.21 -23.66
CA TRP A 213 -5.97 8.79 -22.66
C TRP A 213 -4.73 9.36 -23.33
N SER A 214 -4.24 10.52 -22.88
CA SER A 214 -2.98 11.08 -23.39
C SER A 214 -1.79 10.23 -22.92
N HIS A 215 -0.73 10.19 -23.73
CA HIS A 215 0.50 9.46 -23.41
C HIS A 215 1.14 9.95 -22.10
N GLU A 216 1.08 11.27 -21.82
CA GLU A 216 1.59 11.86 -20.58
C GLU A 216 0.84 11.31 -19.37
N TYR A 217 -0.49 11.21 -19.46
CA TYR A 217 -1.31 10.69 -18.38
C TYR A 217 -1.01 9.20 -18.13
N ILE A 218 -0.89 8.40 -19.19
CA ILE A 218 -0.53 6.98 -19.09
C ILE A 218 0.87 6.84 -18.47
N ASN A 219 1.84 7.64 -18.93
CA ASN A 219 3.19 7.63 -18.40
C ASN A 219 3.24 8.05 -16.92
N ALA A 220 2.41 9.03 -16.51
CA ALA A 220 2.29 9.42 -15.12
C ALA A 220 1.73 8.27 -14.25
N ALA A 221 0.72 7.55 -14.74
CA ALA A 221 0.21 6.35 -14.06
C ALA A 221 1.28 5.27 -13.94
N ILE A 222 2.04 4.99 -14.99
CA ILE A 222 3.15 4.02 -14.99
C ILE A 222 4.21 4.41 -13.95
N VAL A 223 4.58 5.69 -13.87
CA VAL A 223 5.57 6.17 -12.88
C VAL A 223 5.08 5.91 -11.47
N GLU A 224 3.82 6.16 -11.20
CA GLU A 224 3.24 5.93 -9.86
C GLU A 224 3.17 4.44 -9.50
N ILE A 225 2.74 3.59 -10.44
CA ILE A 225 2.69 2.13 -10.25
C ILE A 225 4.11 1.58 -10.02
N LYS A 226 5.09 2.00 -10.82
CA LYS A 226 6.51 1.65 -10.59
C LYS A 226 6.98 2.10 -9.21
N GLY A 227 6.60 3.31 -8.80
CA GLY A 227 6.90 3.84 -7.46
C GLY A 227 6.34 2.96 -6.36
N MET A 228 5.12 2.47 -6.49
CA MET A 228 4.51 1.53 -5.54
C MET A 228 5.31 0.22 -5.44
N TYR A 229 5.73 -0.36 -6.57
CA TYR A 229 6.50 -1.61 -6.56
C TYR A 229 7.92 -1.40 -6.03
N HIS A 230 8.69 -0.44 -6.57
CA HIS A 230 10.09 -0.23 -6.20
C HIS A 230 10.25 0.44 -4.82
N LYS A 231 9.59 1.58 -4.61
CA LYS A 231 9.77 2.38 -3.39
C LYS A 231 8.99 1.88 -2.19
N TYR A 232 8.05 0.96 -2.35
CA TYR A 232 7.26 0.47 -1.25
C TYR A 232 7.29 -1.05 -1.12
N ALA A 233 6.94 -1.78 -2.19
CA ALA A 233 6.84 -3.23 -2.09
C ALA A 233 8.21 -3.89 -1.94
N GLU A 234 9.21 -3.45 -2.69
CA GLU A 234 10.59 -3.94 -2.62
C GLU A 234 11.26 -3.53 -1.31
N GLU A 235 11.22 -2.23 -0.93
CA GLU A 235 11.80 -1.74 0.33
C GLU A 235 11.19 -2.42 1.56
N ASN A 236 9.89 -2.72 1.52
CA ASN A 236 9.22 -3.48 2.56
C ASN A 236 9.35 -5.00 2.42
N ARG A 237 10.14 -5.50 1.45
CA ARG A 237 10.42 -6.92 1.24
C ARG A 237 9.17 -7.76 0.97
N TYR A 238 8.18 -7.19 0.29
CA TYR A 238 7.00 -7.92 -0.19
C TYR A 238 7.23 -8.60 -1.53
N ILE A 239 8.18 -8.11 -2.31
CA ILE A 239 8.55 -8.61 -3.64
C ILE A 239 10.04 -8.39 -3.86
N THR A 240 10.67 -9.24 -4.68
CA THR A 240 12.04 -9.04 -5.15
C THR A 240 12.06 -8.29 -6.47
N GLN A 241 13.15 -7.59 -6.75
CA GLN A 241 13.35 -6.84 -7.99
C GLN A 241 13.08 -7.67 -9.25
N MET A 242 13.44 -8.96 -9.24
CA MET A 242 13.25 -9.87 -10.37
C MET A 242 11.77 -10.13 -10.71
N ASN A 243 10.88 -10.01 -9.72
CA ASN A 243 9.45 -10.31 -9.87
C ASN A 243 8.61 -9.04 -10.07
N ILE A 244 9.23 -7.85 -10.11
CA ILE A 244 8.51 -6.60 -10.35
C ILE A 244 8.05 -6.54 -11.80
N PRO A 245 6.76 -6.21 -12.07
CA PRO A 245 6.27 -6.03 -13.42
C PRO A 245 7.08 -4.96 -14.18
N LYS A 246 7.47 -5.28 -15.40
CA LYS A 246 8.23 -4.39 -16.29
C LYS A 246 7.26 -3.49 -17.05
N PHE A 247 7.43 -2.19 -16.88
CA PHE A 247 6.60 -1.18 -17.55
C PHE A 247 7.40 -0.45 -18.62
N GLU A 248 6.80 -0.27 -19.78
CA GLU A 248 7.34 0.55 -20.86
C GLU A 248 6.54 1.86 -20.95
N ARG A 249 7.26 2.98 -21.07
CA ARG A 249 6.64 4.27 -21.29
C ARG A 249 6.28 4.44 -22.75
N LEU A 250 5.14 5.05 -23.00
CA LEU A 250 4.76 5.47 -24.33
C LEU A 250 5.65 6.64 -24.78
N ARG A 251 6.04 6.62 -26.05
CA ARG A 251 6.77 7.74 -26.65
C ARG A 251 5.85 8.95 -26.68
N VAL A 252 6.18 9.95 -25.91
CA VAL A 252 5.55 11.26 -26.04
C VAL A 252 6.22 11.91 -27.23
N GLN A 253 5.48 12.01 -28.35
CA GLN A 253 5.93 12.94 -29.37
C GLN A 253 5.87 14.33 -28.72
N PRO A 254 6.93 15.14 -28.81
CA PRO A 254 6.77 16.55 -28.50
C PRO A 254 5.68 17.02 -29.45
N ASP A 255 4.47 17.07 -28.94
CA ASP A 255 3.37 17.65 -29.69
C ASP A 255 3.95 18.92 -30.25
N LYS A 256 3.71 19.15 -31.55
CA LYS A 256 3.78 20.50 -32.07
C LYS A 256 2.92 21.28 -31.08
N ALA A 257 3.61 21.80 -30.05
CA ALA A 257 2.95 22.38 -28.91
C ALA A 257 1.94 23.32 -29.51
N ILE A 258 0.67 22.96 -29.46
CA ILE A 258 -0.39 23.91 -29.80
C ILE A 258 -0.05 25.03 -28.83
N LYS A 259 0.75 25.98 -29.32
CA LYS A 259 1.04 27.20 -28.58
C LYS A 259 -0.33 27.68 -28.19
N ARG A 260 -0.63 27.69 -26.90
CA ARG A 260 -1.90 28.26 -26.45
C ARG A 260 -1.94 29.63 -27.07
N ASP A 261 -2.93 29.86 -27.89
CA ASP A 261 -3.10 31.17 -28.51
C ASP A 261 -3.19 32.19 -27.37
N LEU A 262 -2.29 33.15 -27.40
CA LEU A 262 -2.29 34.25 -26.45
C LEU A 262 -3.29 35.27 -27.05
N LEU A 263 -4.16 35.79 -26.22
CA LEU A 263 -5.00 36.92 -26.59
C LEU A 263 -4.09 38.10 -26.92
N THR A 264 -4.31 38.70 -28.06
CA THR A 264 -3.70 40.00 -28.38
C THR A 264 -4.31 41.08 -27.47
N GLU A 265 -3.64 42.22 -27.36
CA GLU A 265 -4.18 43.33 -26.56
C GLU A 265 -5.55 43.79 -27.07
N GLU A 266 -5.75 43.81 -28.39
CA GLU A 266 -7.04 44.17 -29.01
C GLU A 266 -8.14 43.15 -28.65
N GLU A 267 -7.83 41.86 -28.70
CA GLU A 267 -8.78 40.81 -28.31
C GLU A 267 -9.12 40.90 -26.83
N TRP A 268 -8.09 41.12 -25.99
CA TRP A 268 -8.29 41.29 -24.56
C TRP A 268 -9.15 42.52 -24.26
N LEU A 269 -8.92 43.65 -24.96
CA LEU A 269 -9.76 44.85 -24.84
C LEU A 269 -11.23 44.56 -25.23
N LYS A 270 -11.45 43.83 -26.34
CA LYS A 270 -12.81 43.41 -26.74
C LYS A 270 -13.48 42.54 -25.65
N VAL A 271 -12.75 41.58 -25.08
CA VAL A 271 -13.28 40.74 -24.02
C VAL A 271 -13.65 41.57 -22.78
N THR A 272 -12.77 42.46 -22.36
CA THR A 272 -12.99 43.28 -21.14
C THR A 272 -14.15 44.29 -21.35
N LEU A 273 -14.28 44.88 -22.54
CA LEU A 273 -15.39 45.74 -22.87
C LEU A 273 -16.70 44.97 -22.87
N TYR A 274 -16.73 43.77 -23.48
CA TYR A 274 -17.93 42.92 -23.47
C TYR A 274 -18.34 42.55 -22.02
N MET A 275 -17.37 42.19 -21.15
CA MET A 275 -17.65 41.85 -19.76
C MET A 275 -18.20 43.00 -18.92
N ARG A 276 -18.15 44.23 -19.40
CA ARG A 276 -18.77 45.43 -18.80
C ARG A 276 -20.19 45.65 -19.23
N THR A 277 -20.66 45.06 -20.30
CA THR A 277 -21.99 45.25 -20.86
C THR A 277 -23.06 44.53 -20.04
N ASN A 278 -24.32 45.05 -20.15
CA ASN A 278 -25.47 44.37 -19.58
C ASN A 278 -25.73 43.00 -20.25
N ALA A 279 -25.38 42.84 -21.53
CA ALA A 279 -25.48 41.55 -22.21
C ALA A 279 -24.65 40.45 -21.54
N TYR A 280 -23.51 40.79 -20.96
CA TYR A 280 -22.72 39.86 -20.14
C TYR A 280 -23.24 39.78 -18.72
N LEU A 281 -23.46 40.91 -18.05
CA LEU A 281 -23.78 40.95 -16.62
C LEU A 281 -25.20 40.46 -16.31
N LYS A 282 -26.16 40.86 -17.15
CA LYS A 282 -27.60 40.62 -16.94
C LYS A 282 -28.27 40.04 -18.20
N PRO A 283 -27.81 38.90 -18.71
CA PRO A 283 -28.52 38.26 -19.83
C PRO A 283 -29.92 37.83 -19.36
N ASP A 284 -30.89 37.93 -20.25
CA ASP A 284 -32.28 37.61 -19.98
C ASP A 284 -32.50 36.29 -19.26
N GLY A 285 -33.39 36.29 -18.26
CA GLY A 285 -33.74 35.09 -17.49
C GLY A 285 -32.73 34.68 -16.38
N ARG A 286 -31.75 35.50 -16.07
CA ARG A 286 -30.73 35.19 -15.03
C ARG A 286 -31.12 35.77 -13.66
N THR A 287 -30.65 35.04 -12.61
CA THR A 287 -30.86 35.44 -11.22
C THR A 287 -29.87 36.51 -10.77
N PRO A 288 -30.17 37.30 -9.70
CA PRO A 288 -29.22 38.23 -9.11
C PRO A 288 -27.91 37.57 -8.65
N LEU A 289 -27.98 36.31 -8.25
CA LEU A 289 -26.80 35.54 -7.86
C LEU A 289 -25.85 35.28 -9.04
N GLU A 290 -26.39 35.02 -10.22
CA GLU A 290 -25.59 34.84 -11.43
C GLU A 290 -24.95 36.14 -11.91
N GLU A 291 -25.66 37.27 -11.77
CA GLU A 291 -25.06 38.59 -12.00
C GLU A 291 -23.88 38.83 -11.07
N CYS A 292 -24.03 38.57 -9.77
CA CYS A 292 -22.97 38.71 -8.80
C CYS A 292 -21.74 37.81 -9.16
N LYS A 293 -21.99 36.56 -9.53
CA LYS A 293 -20.91 35.63 -9.96
C LYS A 293 -20.17 36.15 -11.21
N ARG A 294 -20.89 36.73 -12.17
CA ARG A 294 -20.26 37.28 -13.38
C ARG A 294 -19.44 38.53 -13.08
N ARG A 295 -19.89 39.40 -12.16
CA ARG A 295 -19.11 40.54 -11.69
C ARG A 295 -17.80 40.05 -11.03
N ILE A 296 -17.90 39.10 -10.10
CA ILE A 296 -16.72 38.53 -9.43
C ILE A 296 -15.76 37.90 -10.44
N PHE A 297 -16.28 37.15 -11.42
CA PHE A 297 -15.45 36.54 -12.45
C PHE A 297 -14.75 37.59 -13.32
N ARG A 298 -15.42 38.70 -13.67
CA ARG A 298 -14.79 39.80 -14.39
C ARG A 298 -13.61 40.38 -13.61
N GLU A 299 -13.81 40.71 -12.34
CA GLU A 299 -12.72 41.25 -11.48
C GLU A 299 -11.56 40.24 -11.33
N TYR A 300 -11.91 38.98 -11.15
CA TYR A 300 -10.92 37.91 -11.13
C TYR A 300 -10.09 37.88 -12.42
N MET A 301 -10.70 37.95 -13.60
CA MET A 301 -10.01 37.95 -14.88
C MET A 301 -9.11 39.16 -15.07
N LEU A 302 -9.55 40.33 -14.64
CA LEU A 302 -8.77 41.57 -14.68
C LEU A 302 -7.53 41.48 -13.79
N ILE A 303 -7.69 40.97 -12.56
CA ILE A 303 -6.59 40.76 -11.63
C ILE A 303 -5.62 39.70 -12.19
N ALA A 304 -6.13 38.57 -12.67
CA ALA A 304 -5.32 37.50 -13.21
C ALA A 304 -4.44 37.97 -14.41
N TYR A 305 -5.04 38.72 -15.32
CA TYR A 305 -4.35 39.26 -16.48
C TYR A 305 -3.25 40.25 -16.10
N ASN A 306 -3.58 41.22 -15.23
CA ASN A 306 -2.63 42.26 -14.83
C ASN A 306 -1.51 41.76 -13.92
N THR A 307 -1.73 40.70 -13.15
CA THR A 307 -0.74 40.18 -12.19
C THR A 307 0.03 38.95 -12.69
N GLY A 308 -0.51 38.26 -13.69
CA GLY A 308 0.03 36.97 -14.13
C GLY A 308 -0.06 35.85 -13.06
N ALA A 309 -0.77 36.12 -11.95
CA ALA A 309 -0.93 35.15 -10.86
C ALA A 309 -1.73 33.91 -11.31
N ARG A 310 -1.32 32.75 -10.81
CA ARG A 310 -2.02 31.50 -11.12
C ARG A 310 -3.41 31.46 -10.46
N PRO A 311 -4.38 30.76 -11.05
CA PRO A 311 -5.72 30.63 -10.51
C PRO A 311 -5.76 30.28 -9.02
N ASN A 312 -4.94 29.29 -8.59
CA ASN A 312 -4.91 28.88 -7.19
C ASN A 312 -4.32 29.95 -6.26
N GLU A 313 -3.35 30.73 -6.74
CA GLU A 313 -2.76 31.83 -5.98
C GLU A 313 -3.78 32.93 -5.72
N LEU A 314 -4.60 33.26 -6.71
CA LEU A 314 -5.68 34.25 -6.57
C LEU A 314 -6.84 33.75 -5.71
N LEU A 315 -7.32 32.52 -5.94
CA LEU A 315 -8.48 31.96 -5.24
C LEU A 315 -8.22 31.72 -3.74
N THR A 316 -6.98 31.60 -3.34
CA THR A 316 -6.59 31.42 -1.93
C THR A 316 -6.14 32.69 -1.25
N MET A 317 -6.09 33.81 -1.98
CA MET A 317 -5.73 35.12 -1.46
C MET A 317 -6.75 35.66 -0.48
N THR A 318 -6.27 36.31 0.56
CA THR A 318 -7.10 36.99 1.55
C THR A 318 -6.75 38.48 1.61
N TRP A 319 -7.60 39.28 2.22
CA TRP A 319 -7.32 40.71 2.43
C TRP A 319 -6.01 40.97 3.14
N GLY A 320 -5.55 40.08 4.04
CA GLY A 320 -4.26 40.18 4.69
C GLY A 320 -3.04 40.01 3.80
N ASP A 321 -3.25 39.48 2.56
CA ASP A 321 -2.20 39.30 1.57
C ASP A 321 -2.03 40.56 0.68
N ILE A 322 -2.91 41.54 0.81
CA ILE A 322 -2.88 42.83 0.08
C ILE A 322 -2.31 43.87 0.99
N ARG A 323 -1.19 44.46 0.63
CA ARG A 323 -0.48 45.45 1.49
C ARG A 323 -0.10 46.68 0.72
N ILE A 324 0.05 47.80 1.46
CA ILE A 324 0.65 49.01 0.95
C ILE A 324 2.18 48.79 0.92
N ASN A 325 2.83 49.21 -0.17
CA ASN A 325 4.29 49.24 -0.20
C ASN A 325 4.81 50.46 0.60
N PRO A 326 5.42 50.28 1.77
CA PRO A 326 5.89 51.43 2.57
C PRO A 326 7.09 52.14 1.93
N GLN A 327 7.73 51.55 0.92
CA GLN A 327 8.88 52.13 0.23
C GLN A 327 8.48 52.95 -1.02
N ASP A 328 7.19 52.98 -1.32
CA ASP A 328 6.69 53.70 -2.50
C ASP A 328 6.34 55.13 -2.18
N THR A 329 6.14 55.97 -3.21
CA THR A 329 5.70 57.37 -3.04
C THR A 329 4.30 57.43 -2.43
N GLU A 330 3.96 58.50 -1.71
CA GLU A 330 2.61 58.66 -1.11
C GLU A 330 1.48 58.59 -2.15
N GLU A 331 1.72 59.06 -3.39
CA GLU A 331 0.75 58.99 -4.47
C GLU A 331 0.53 57.55 -4.92
N ASN A 332 1.61 56.79 -5.11
CA ASN A 332 1.55 55.38 -5.46
C ASN A 332 0.90 54.55 -4.34
N GLN A 333 1.21 54.84 -3.06
CA GLN A 333 0.59 54.15 -1.94
C GLN A 333 -0.93 54.27 -1.88
N LYS A 334 -1.50 55.34 -2.46
CA LYS A 334 -2.97 55.51 -2.57
C LYS A 334 -3.62 54.61 -3.60
N VAL A 335 -2.90 54.28 -4.67
CA VAL A 335 -3.43 53.59 -5.84
C VAL A 335 -2.92 52.17 -5.99
N MET A 336 -1.66 51.93 -5.68
CA MET A 336 -1.00 50.63 -5.85
C MET A 336 -0.98 49.79 -4.58
N ARG A 337 -1.08 48.49 -4.72
CA ARG A 337 -1.02 47.51 -3.63
C ARG A 337 -0.05 46.41 -3.99
N LEU A 338 0.70 45.94 -2.98
CA LEU A 338 1.48 44.71 -3.08
C LEU A 338 0.57 43.51 -2.81
N MET A 339 0.66 42.52 -3.70
CA MET A 339 0.02 41.23 -3.52
C MET A 339 1.06 40.21 -3.05
N LYS A 340 0.86 39.63 -1.88
CA LYS A 340 1.71 38.58 -1.36
C LYS A 340 1.13 37.22 -1.74
N VAL A 341 1.85 36.47 -2.57
CA VAL A 341 1.54 35.07 -2.81
C VAL A 341 2.16 34.23 -1.70
N ARG A 342 1.35 33.46 -0.98
CA ARG A 342 1.85 32.59 0.09
C ARG A 342 2.63 31.42 -0.49
N ALA A 343 3.73 31.05 0.15
CA ALA A 343 4.61 29.98 -0.30
C ALA A 343 3.88 28.64 -0.47
N GLU A 344 2.89 28.36 0.37
CA GLU A 344 2.04 27.16 0.31
C GLU A 344 1.19 27.06 -0.94
N ASN A 345 0.86 28.20 -1.56
CA ASN A 345 0.04 28.31 -2.78
C ASN A 345 0.89 28.50 -4.05
N ALA A 346 2.15 28.87 -3.90
CA ALA A 346 3.08 29.04 -5.01
C ALA A 346 3.56 27.68 -5.54
N LYS A 347 3.62 27.51 -6.86
CA LYS A 347 4.06 26.25 -7.49
C LYS A 347 5.55 25.96 -7.24
N THR A 348 6.34 27.00 -7.01
CA THR A 348 7.81 26.91 -6.87
C THR A 348 8.28 27.10 -5.44
N GLY A 349 7.40 27.42 -4.52
CA GLY A 349 7.65 27.55 -3.07
C GLY A 349 8.52 28.74 -2.73
#